data_517c5c4e2828438cab47e0f2b419a763
#
_entry.id   517c5c4e2828438cab47e0f2b419a763
#
_cell.length_a   1.000
_cell.length_b   1.000
_cell.length_c   1.000
_cell.angle_alpha   90.00
_cell.angle_beta   90.00
_cell.angle_gamma   90.00
#
_symmetry.space_group_name_H-M   'P 1'
#
loop_
_entity.id
_entity.type
_entity.pdbx_description
1 polymer ?
#
loop_
_entity_poly.entity_id
_entity_poly.type
_entity_poly.pdbx_seq_one_letter_code
_entity_poly.pdbx_strand_id
1 'polypeptide(L)'
;SKINISSNFKILEGKDAHQLLYWFNGVDFDYVDVYAMGEKGEQYMFFYTDSGYVKTDDWTDVDPNKFLKEITKNFKTSNETRKKNGQATVQNVTWKKKPYLDGTYNSVYYALNISWSDNTSTVEGSAIILGREGYTTGKYVGGDNGYQEQMLLNLSKIHKFNATKEYKDWKSGDKVAAVGIGALLATTLGVKALKPGIIAAGLLLLKKFWFIIFLPLIWLGNLFKGSDRKKKK
;
A
#
# COMPACT_ATOMS: atom_id res chain seq x y z
N SER A 1 3.52 -3.38 17.62
CA SER A 1 3.33 -1.98 17.19
C SER A 1 2.00 -1.44 17.68
N LYS A 2 1.85 -0.12 17.68
CA LYS A 2 0.61 0.59 17.96
C LYS A 2 0.30 1.51 16.78
N ILE A 3 -0.99 1.64 16.45
CA ILE A 3 -1.48 2.55 15.40
C ILE A 3 -2.50 3.48 16.05
N ASN A 4 -2.21 4.78 16.02
CA ASN A 4 -3.07 5.82 16.64
C ASN A 4 -3.89 6.51 15.54
N ILE A 5 -5.06 5.97 15.24
CA ILE A 5 -5.99 6.55 14.25
C ILE A 5 -7.00 7.44 14.96
N SER A 6 -7.38 8.55 14.34
CA SER A 6 -8.38 9.48 14.86
C SER A 6 -9.76 8.83 15.01
N SER A 7 -10.55 9.29 15.99
CA SER A 7 -11.87 8.74 16.32
C SER A 7 -12.94 8.89 15.23
N ASN A 8 -12.70 9.72 14.23
CA ASN A 8 -13.61 9.89 13.07
C ASN A 8 -13.43 8.82 11.98
N PHE A 9 -12.55 7.82 12.18
CA PHE A 9 -12.44 6.67 11.32
C PHE A 9 -13.21 5.47 11.87
N LYS A 10 -13.80 4.69 10.95
CA LYS A 10 -14.30 3.34 11.27
C LYS A 10 -13.14 2.38 11.13
N ILE A 11 -12.84 1.65 12.19
CA ILE A 11 -11.66 0.77 12.28
C ILE A 11 -12.12 -0.67 12.42
N LEU A 12 -11.49 -1.56 11.67
CA LEU A 12 -11.60 -3.00 11.78
C LEU A 12 -10.22 -3.62 11.90
N GLU A 13 -10.11 -4.68 12.67
CA GLU A 13 -8.84 -5.37 12.95
C GLU A 13 -8.97 -6.88 12.64
N GLY A 14 -7.86 -7.49 12.26
CA GLY A 14 -7.75 -8.93 12.06
C GLY A 14 -8.87 -9.50 11.20
N LYS A 15 -9.63 -10.48 11.70
CA LYS A 15 -10.66 -11.21 10.94
C LYS A 15 -11.77 -10.32 10.40
N ASP A 16 -12.17 -9.28 11.11
CA ASP A 16 -13.23 -8.38 10.64
C ASP A 16 -12.75 -7.53 9.46
N ALA A 17 -11.49 -7.08 9.50
CA ALA A 17 -10.85 -6.41 8.36
C ALA A 17 -10.76 -7.35 7.14
N HIS A 18 -10.33 -8.61 7.34
CA HIS A 18 -10.23 -9.61 6.29
C HIS A 18 -11.60 -9.89 5.64
N GLN A 19 -12.64 -10.09 6.45
CA GLN A 19 -13.99 -10.37 5.95
C GLN A 19 -14.57 -9.23 5.13
N LEU A 20 -14.39 -7.97 5.59
CA LEU A 20 -14.84 -6.80 4.85
C LEU A 20 -14.09 -6.66 3.53
N LEU A 21 -12.76 -6.81 3.54
CA LEU A 21 -11.94 -6.71 2.34
C LEU A 21 -12.24 -7.82 1.34
N TYR A 22 -12.50 -9.05 1.82
CA TYR A 22 -12.97 -10.15 0.97
C TYR A 22 -14.32 -9.82 0.30
N TRP A 23 -15.24 -9.27 1.05
CA TRP A 23 -16.56 -8.85 0.53
C TRP A 23 -16.44 -7.82 -0.59
N PHE A 24 -15.52 -6.86 -0.45
CA PHE A 24 -15.34 -5.82 -1.45
C PHE A 24 -14.57 -6.28 -2.69
N ASN A 25 -13.64 -7.21 -2.55
CA ASN A 25 -12.65 -7.49 -3.59
C ASN A 25 -12.75 -8.92 -4.14
N GLY A 26 -13.46 -9.82 -3.47
CA GLY A 26 -13.57 -11.23 -3.86
C GLY A 26 -12.27 -12.03 -3.70
N VAL A 27 -11.27 -11.47 -3.00
CA VAL A 27 -9.98 -12.10 -2.70
C VAL A 27 -9.64 -11.94 -1.23
N ASP A 28 -8.85 -12.87 -0.70
CA ASP A 28 -8.47 -12.86 0.70
C ASP A 28 -7.31 -11.89 0.97
N PHE A 29 -7.45 -11.12 2.05
CA PHE A 29 -6.48 -10.16 2.55
C PHE A 29 -6.05 -10.53 3.98
N ASP A 30 -5.77 -11.81 4.24
CA ASP A 30 -5.42 -12.38 5.54
C ASP A 30 -4.19 -11.75 6.22
N TYR A 31 -3.46 -10.93 5.48
CA TYR A 31 -2.26 -10.23 5.95
C TYR A 31 -2.51 -8.79 6.42
N VAL A 32 -3.74 -8.24 6.26
CA VAL A 32 -4.05 -6.89 6.73
C VAL A 32 -4.37 -6.92 8.22
N ASP A 33 -3.53 -6.28 9.04
CA ASP A 33 -3.72 -6.23 10.49
C ASP A 33 -4.81 -5.23 10.89
N VAL A 34 -4.83 -4.06 10.23
CA VAL A 34 -5.77 -2.97 10.50
C VAL A 34 -6.27 -2.36 9.20
N TYR A 35 -7.57 -2.20 9.11
CA TYR A 35 -8.26 -1.44 8.05
C TYR A 35 -9.03 -0.30 8.69
N ALA A 36 -8.91 0.91 8.14
CA ALA A 36 -9.66 2.06 8.59
C ALA A 36 -10.26 2.81 7.40
N MET A 37 -11.48 3.29 7.55
CA MET A 37 -12.19 4.05 6.54
C MET A 37 -12.66 5.39 7.13
N GLY A 38 -12.29 6.48 6.47
CA GLY A 38 -12.69 7.83 6.83
C GLY A 38 -14.06 8.22 6.25
N GLU A 39 -14.57 9.36 6.67
CA GLU A 39 -15.90 9.85 6.31
C GLU A 39 -16.06 10.16 4.80
N LYS A 40 -14.97 10.50 4.13
CA LYS A 40 -14.96 10.80 2.69
C LYS A 40 -14.67 9.56 1.82
N GLY A 41 -14.66 8.36 2.43
CA GLY A 41 -14.39 7.09 1.76
C GLY A 41 -12.91 6.81 1.52
N GLU A 42 -12.02 7.63 2.08
CA GLU A 42 -10.59 7.32 2.10
C GLU A 42 -10.31 6.10 2.97
N GLN A 43 -9.39 5.25 2.51
CA GLN A 43 -9.08 3.99 3.16
C GLN A 43 -7.62 3.96 3.58
N TYR A 44 -7.37 3.38 4.75
CA TYR A 44 -6.05 3.13 5.29
C TYR A 44 -5.93 1.65 5.65
N MET A 45 -4.81 1.06 5.31
CA MET A 45 -4.51 -0.34 5.66
C MET A 45 -3.11 -0.41 6.23
N PHE A 46 -2.94 -1.24 7.26
CA PHE A 46 -1.63 -1.49 7.86
C PHE A 46 -1.42 -2.98 7.96
N PHE A 47 -0.20 -3.42 7.66
CA PHE A 47 0.22 -4.80 7.85
C PHE A 47 1.71 -4.87 8.15
N TYR A 48 2.04 -5.73 9.11
CA TYR A 48 3.41 -5.97 9.53
C TYR A 48 4.01 -7.18 8.80
N THR A 49 5.30 -7.09 8.49
CA THR A 49 6.07 -8.19 7.89
C THR A 49 7.32 -8.44 8.73
N ASP A 50 7.42 -9.62 9.33
CA ASP A 50 8.62 -10.10 10.02
C ASP A 50 9.66 -10.57 9.01
N SER A 51 10.44 -9.64 8.47
CA SER A 51 11.49 -9.91 7.49
C SER A 51 12.88 -10.00 8.11
N GLY A 52 13.06 -9.46 9.31
CA GLY A 52 14.34 -9.03 9.85
C GLY A 52 14.66 -7.58 9.48
N TYR A 53 15.81 -7.11 9.91
CA TYR A 53 16.29 -5.74 9.69
C TYR A 53 16.56 -5.46 8.21
N VAL A 54 15.85 -4.50 7.63
CA VAL A 54 15.99 -4.12 6.22
C VAL A 54 17.08 -3.07 6.07
N LYS A 55 18.17 -3.40 5.38
CA LYS A 55 19.24 -2.45 5.06
C LYS A 55 18.79 -1.44 4.00
N THR A 56 19.39 -0.25 4.03
CA THR A 56 19.04 0.84 3.10
C THR A 56 20.14 1.12 2.06
N ASP A 57 21.19 0.30 2.02
CA ASP A 57 22.39 0.52 1.20
C ASP A 57 22.10 0.48 -0.31
N ASP A 58 21.07 -0.27 -0.72
CA ASP A 58 20.63 -0.42 -2.11
C ASP A 58 19.66 0.67 -2.58
N TRP A 59 19.43 1.72 -1.77
CA TRP A 59 18.55 2.82 -2.15
C TRP A 59 19.01 3.54 -3.41
N THR A 60 20.34 3.66 -3.60
CA THR A 60 20.94 4.29 -4.79
C THR A 60 20.64 3.57 -6.09
N ASP A 61 20.23 2.31 -6.04
CA ASP A 61 19.84 1.51 -7.21
C ASP A 61 18.36 1.74 -7.63
N VAL A 62 17.60 2.54 -6.86
CA VAL A 62 16.18 2.81 -7.13
C VAL A 62 16.06 3.79 -8.29
N ASP A 63 15.41 3.34 -9.38
CA ASP A 63 15.07 4.16 -10.54
C ASP A 63 13.54 4.27 -10.66
N PRO A 64 12.94 5.39 -10.23
CA PRO A 64 11.49 5.59 -10.28
C PRO A 64 10.90 5.50 -11.69
N ASN A 65 11.66 5.87 -12.74
CA ASN A 65 11.17 5.82 -14.11
C ASN A 65 11.07 4.37 -14.62
N LYS A 66 12.07 3.54 -14.30
CA LYS A 66 12.01 2.10 -14.60
C LYS A 66 10.86 1.44 -13.84
N PHE A 67 10.67 1.78 -12.56
CA PHE A 67 9.55 1.26 -11.78
C PHE A 67 8.22 1.62 -12.39
N LEU A 68 8.00 2.89 -12.75
CA LEU A 68 6.74 3.31 -13.35
C LEU A 68 6.44 2.58 -14.67
N LYS A 69 7.45 2.32 -15.48
CA LYS A 69 7.32 1.56 -16.74
C LYS A 69 6.81 0.14 -16.49
N GLU A 70 7.40 -0.56 -15.51
CA GLU A 70 6.99 -1.92 -15.15
C GLU A 70 5.59 -1.94 -14.50
N ILE A 71 5.30 -1.01 -13.61
CA ILE A 71 3.97 -0.83 -13.01
C ILE A 71 2.92 -0.65 -14.10
N THR A 72 3.15 0.25 -15.05
CA THR A 72 2.23 0.51 -16.17
C THR A 72 1.99 -0.75 -17.01
N LYS A 73 3.05 -1.53 -17.27
CA LYS A 73 2.94 -2.80 -17.97
C LYS A 73 2.08 -3.81 -17.21
N ASN A 74 2.28 -3.93 -15.90
CA ASN A 74 1.50 -4.84 -15.05
C ASN A 74 0.03 -4.46 -15.04
N PHE A 75 -0.30 -3.18 -14.93
CA PHE A 75 -1.67 -2.70 -15.01
C PHE A 75 -2.33 -3.01 -16.35
N LYS A 76 -1.62 -2.82 -17.48
CA LYS A 76 -2.13 -3.19 -18.80
C LYS A 76 -2.45 -4.69 -18.89
N THR A 77 -1.61 -5.54 -18.33
CA THR A 77 -1.85 -6.99 -18.27
C THR A 77 -3.10 -7.32 -17.43
N SER A 78 -3.31 -6.63 -16.31
CA SER A 78 -4.48 -6.85 -15.46
C SER A 78 -5.79 -6.37 -16.08
N ASN A 79 -5.74 -5.44 -17.03
CA ASN A 79 -6.93 -4.92 -17.71
C ASN A 79 -7.74 -6.01 -18.43
N GLU A 80 -7.10 -7.08 -18.90
CA GLU A 80 -7.78 -8.24 -19.48
C GLU A 80 -8.75 -8.88 -18.48
N THR A 81 -8.26 -9.12 -17.26
CA THR A 81 -9.08 -9.71 -16.18
C THR A 81 -10.15 -8.72 -15.72
N ARG A 82 -9.82 -7.43 -15.61
CA ARG A 82 -10.77 -6.38 -15.21
C ARG A 82 -11.95 -6.28 -16.20
N LYS A 83 -11.68 -6.31 -17.50
CA LYS A 83 -12.71 -6.33 -18.55
C LYS A 83 -13.63 -7.54 -18.43
N LYS A 84 -13.06 -8.73 -18.24
CA LYS A 84 -13.85 -9.97 -18.04
C LYS A 84 -14.79 -9.89 -16.83
N ASN A 85 -14.38 -9.17 -15.80
CA ASN A 85 -15.15 -8.98 -14.57
C ASN A 85 -16.07 -7.73 -14.62
N GLY A 86 -16.19 -7.05 -15.76
CA GLY A 86 -17.00 -5.82 -15.87
C GLY A 86 -16.49 -4.63 -15.05
N GLN A 87 -15.21 -4.63 -14.70
CA GLN A 87 -14.57 -3.58 -13.89
C GLN A 87 -13.96 -2.50 -14.80
N ALA A 88 -13.87 -1.26 -14.28
CA ALA A 88 -13.15 -0.20 -14.95
C ALA A 88 -11.67 -0.59 -15.18
N THR A 89 -11.13 -0.26 -16.34
CA THR A 89 -9.74 -0.56 -16.69
C THR A 89 -8.82 0.61 -16.41
N VAL A 90 -7.57 0.34 -16.12
CA VAL A 90 -6.55 1.35 -15.93
C VAL A 90 -6.20 1.96 -17.29
N GLN A 91 -6.35 3.28 -17.42
CA GLN A 91 -5.99 4.06 -18.60
C GLN A 91 -4.57 4.61 -18.51
N ASN A 92 -4.25 5.18 -17.34
CA ASN A 92 -2.95 5.78 -17.12
C ASN A 92 -2.49 5.62 -15.69
N VAL A 93 -1.17 5.55 -15.47
CA VAL A 93 -0.53 5.52 -14.15
C VAL A 93 0.62 6.51 -14.16
N THR A 94 0.65 7.37 -13.18
CA THR A 94 1.75 8.34 -12.99
C THR A 94 2.17 8.38 -11.52
N TRP A 95 3.37 8.88 -11.25
CA TRP A 95 3.73 9.23 -9.89
C TRP A 95 2.95 10.47 -9.42
N LYS A 96 2.18 10.34 -8.35
CA LYS A 96 1.71 11.47 -7.55
C LYS A 96 2.83 11.96 -6.63
N LYS A 97 3.59 11.00 -6.05
CA LYS A 97 4.85 11.21 -5.32
C LYS A 97 5.82 10.11 -5.72
N LYS A 98 6.98 10.49 -6.28
CA LYS A 98 8.07 9.53 -6.53
C LYS A 98 8.55 8.92 -5.23
N PRO A 99 9.10 7.68 -5.26
CA PRO A 99 9.71 7.07 -4.08
C PRO A 99 10.74 7.98 -3.43
N TYR A 100 10.63 8.11 -2.12
CA TYR A 100 11.50 8.93 -1.28
C TYR A 100 11.82 8.20 0.03
N LEU A 101 13.09 8.09 0.36
CA LEU A 101 13.56 7.54 1.63
C LEU A 101 13.76 8.68 2.63
N ASP A 102 13.02 8.63 3.73
CA ASP A 102 13.11 9.57 4.84
C ASP A 102 13.88 8.94 5.99
N GLY A 103 15.10 9.46 6.24
CA GLY A 103 15.93 8.99 7.34
C GLY A 103 15.42 9.39 8.73
N THR A 104 14.57 10.42 8.84
CA THR A 104 13.99 10.85 10.12
C THR A 104 13.00 9.82 10.66
N TYR A 105 12.16 9.29 9.77
CA TYR A 105 11.15 8.28 10.12
C TYR A 105 11.56 6.85 9.74
N ASN A 106 12.77 6.67 9.18
CA ASN A 106 13.22 5.38 8.63
C ASN A 106 12.15 4.76 7.76
N SER A 107 11.65 5.52 6.78
CA SER A 107 10.50 5.13 5.99
C SER A 107 10.67 5.47 4.52
N VAL A 108 10.10 4.65 3.65
CA VAL A 108 9.99 4.99 2.22
C VAL A 108 8.55 5.35 1.92
N TYR A 109 8.35 6.48 1.27
CA TYR A 109 7.05 6.98 0.81
C TYR A 109 6.97 6.99 -0.70
N TYR A 110 5.80 6.68 -1.23
CA TYR A 110 5.46 6.92 -2.63
C TYR A 110 3.95 7.02 -2.81
N ALA A 111 3.51 7.61 -3.91
CA ALA A 111 2.12 7.59 -4.30
C ALA A 111 1.97 7.52 -5.83
N LEU A 112 1.01 6.73 -6.28
CA LEU A 112 0.59 6.60 -7.66
C LEU A 112 -0.74 7.33 -7.86
N ASN A 113 -0.88 8.02 -9.00
CA ASN A 113 -2.17 8.46 -9.50
C ASN A 113 -2.59 7.53 -10.63
N ILE A 114 -3.78 6.94 -10.50
CA ILE A 114 -4.33 5.93 -11.41
C ILE A 114 -5.60 6.51 -12.03
N SER A 115 -5.61 6.68 -13.36
CA SER A 115 -6.79 7.10 -14.11
C SER A 115 -7.52 5.88 -14.67
N TRP A 116 -8.83 5.86 -14.53
CA TRP A 116 -9.69 4.75 -14.88
C TRP A 116 -10.54 5.03 -16.13
N SER A 117 -11.03 3.99 -16.81
CA SER A 117 -11.84 4.09 -18.03
C SER A 117 -13.23 4.71 -17.84
N ASP A 118 -13.68 4.85 -16.61
CA ASP A 118 -14.93 5.53 -16.24
C ASP A 118 -14.73 7.03 -15.92
N ASN A 119 -13.57 7.58 -16.28
CA ASN A 119 -13.16 8.96 -16.04
C ASN A 119 -12.97 9.29 -14.54
N THR A 120 -12.85 8.29 -13.69
CA THR A 120 -12.45 8.50 -12.29
C THR A 120 -10.94 8.44 -12.14
N SER A 121 -10.44 8.89 -10.98
CA SER A 121 -9.02 8.86 -10.65
C SER A 121 -8.85 8.51 -9.16
N THR A 122 -7.85 7.69 -8.90
CA THR A 122 -7.52 7.18 -7.56
C THR A 122 -6.06 7.48 -7.25
N VAL A 123 -5.80 7.91 -6.03
CA VAL A 123 -4.44 7.96 -5.48
C VAL A 123 -4.22 6.80 -4.54
N GLU A 124 -3.19 6.00 -4.84
CA GLU A 124 -2.68 4.94 -3.96
C GLU A 124 -1.34 5.40 -3.39
N GLY A 125 -1.32 5.68 -2.10
CA GLY A 125 -0.12 6.07 -1.37
C GLY A 125 0.37 4.96 -0.46
N SER A 126 1.68 4.90 -0.20
CA SER A 126 2.27 3.93 0.71
C SER A 126 3.40 4.54 1.53
N ALA A 127 3.53 4.06 2.75
CA ALA A 127 4.68 4.24 3.61
C ALA A 127 5.19 2.86 4.03
N ILE A 128 6.45 2.54 3.73
CA ILE A 128 7.14 1.36 4.25
C ILE A 128 7.95 1.83 5.45
N ILE A 129 7.51 1.50 6.65
CA ILE A 129 8.05 1.98 7.93
C ILE A 129 8.95 0.89 8.49
N LEU A 130 10.26 1.16 8.57
CA LEU A 130 11.25 0.20 8.98
C LEU A 130 11.33 0.06 10.50
N GLY A 131 11.41 -1.16 10.98
CA GLY A 131 11.65 -1.53 12.36
C GLY A 131 12.86 -2.43 12.51
N ARG A 132 13.19 -2.79 13.74
CA ARG A 132 14.34 -3.65 14.08
C ARG A 132 14.24 -5.05 13.48
N GLU A 133 13.03 -5.63 13.48
CA GLU A 133 12.82 -7.04 13.13
C GLU A 133 11.97 -7.23 11.87
N GLY A 134 11.62 -6.14 11.23
CA GLY A 134 10.78 -6.15 10.04
C GLY A 134 10.29 -4.76 9.71
N TYR A 135 9.19 -4.67 8.98
CA TYR A 135 8.61 -3.40 8.55
C TYR A 135 7.08 -3.44 8.60
N THR A 136 6.49 -2.28 8.77
CA THR A 136 5.04 -2.10 8.58
C THR A 136 4.80 -1.36 7.28
N THR A 137 3.91 -1.87 6.44
CA THR A 137 3.40 -1.12 5.30
C THR A 137 2.10 -0.45 5.71
N GLY A 138 2.08 0.88 5.65
CA GLY A 138 0.86 1.69 5.70
C GLY A 138 0.44 2.05 4.29
N LYS A 139 -0.83 1.85 3.94
CA LYS A 139 -1.40 2.23 2.65
C LYS A 139 -2.53 3.24 2.82
N TYR A 140 -2.59 4.17 1.89
CA TYR A 140 -3.69 5.11 1.68
C TYR A 140 -4.30 4.84 0.31
N VAL A 141 -5.62 4.83 0.24
CA VAL A 141 -6.36 4.78 -1.03
C VAL A 141 -7.49 5.79 -0.96
N GLY A 142 -7.57 6.70 -1.94
CA GLY A 142 -8.58 7.74 -1.97
C GLY A 142 -8.70 8.40 -3.33
N GLY A 143 -9.67 9.32 -3.49
CA GLY A 143 -9.79 10.14 -4.69
C GLY A 143 -8.66 11.17 -4.79
N ASP A 144 -8.32 11.57 -6.01
CA ASP A 144 -7.25 12.55 -6.27
C ASP A 144 -7.53 13.90 -5.59
N ASN A 145 -8.79 14.34 -5.58
CA ASN A 145 -9.19 15.62 -4.98
C ASN A 145 -9.04 15.66 -3.44
N GLY A 146 -8.99 14.50 -2.79
CA GLY A 146 -8.83 14.39 -1.34
C GLY A 146 -7.38 14.16 -0.89
N TYR A 147 -6.48 13.88 -1.83
CA TYR A 147 -5.09 13.55 -1.49
C TYR A 147 -4.28 14.77 -1.10
N GLN A 148 -3.56 14.63 0.00
CA GLN A 148 -2.52 15.56 0.45
C GLN A 148 -1.26 14.77 0.77
N GLU A 149 -0.09 15.26 0.38
CA GLU A 149 1.20 14.58 0.61
C GLU A 149 1.45 14.30 2.11
N GLN A 150 0.95 15.17 2.97
CA GLN A 150 1.01 15.00 4.42
C GLN A 150 0.35 13.69 4.91
N MET A 151 -0.59 13.12 4.14
CA MET A 151 -1.22 11.83 4.47
C MET A 151 -0.21 10.69 4.49
N LEU A 152 0.80 10.70 3.59
CA LEU A 152 1.86 9.69 3.58
C LEU A 152 2.75 9.80 4.82
N LEU A 153 3.13 11.02 5.18
CA LEU A 153 3.92 11.26 6.40
C LEU A 153 3.13 10.87 7.65
N ASN A 154 1.82 11.10 7.66
CA ASN A 154 0.95 10.71 8.77
C ASN A 154 0.91 9.20 8.96
N LEU A 155 1.01 8.37 7.89
CA LEU A 155 1.10 6.92 8.05
C LEU A 155 2.24 6.50 8.99
N SER A 156 3.41 7.13 8.87
CA SER A 156 4.54 6.87 9.78
C SER A 156 4.38 7.51 11.16
N LYS A 157 3.73 8.67 11.26
CA LYS A 157 3.52 9.36 12.54
C LYS A 157 2.52 8.64 13.44
N ILE A 158 1.47 8.05 12.87
CA ILE A 158 0.45 7.33 13.62
C ILE A 158 0.90 5.91 14.00
N HIS A 159 1.86 5.35 13.27
CA HIS A 159 2.45 4.04 13.59
C HIS A 159 3.63 4.19 14.55
N LYS A 160 3.68 3.33 15.57
CA LYS A 160 4.81 3.25 16.49
C LYS A 160 5.17 1.81 16.77
N PHE A 161 6.43 1.47 16.59
CA PHE A 161 6.95 0.19 17.10
C PHE A 161 6.94 0.17 18.62
N ASN A 162 6.84 -1.00 19.21
CA ASN A 162 7.01 -1.18 20.64
C ASN A 162 8.45 -0.80 21.05
N ALA A 163 8.66 -0.48 22.33
CA ALA A 163 9.98 -0.20 22.86
C ALA A 163 10.99 -1.31 22.47
N THR A 164 12.20 -0.92 22.13
CA THR A 164 13.30 -1.79 21.65
C THR A 164 13.07 -2.47 20.28
N LYS A 165 12.02 -2.10 19.53
CA LYS A 165 11.71 -2.62 18.19
C LYS A 165 11.79 -1.57 17.10
N GLU A 166 12.25 -0.35 17.42
CA GLU A 166 12.48 0.69 16.43
C GLU A 166 13.70 0.37 15.55
N TYR A 167 13.78 0.94 14.39
CA TYR A 167 14.87 0.69 13.43
C TYR A 167 16.26 0.94 14.02
N LYS A 168 16.41 1.99 14.85
CA LYS A 168 17.66 2.35 15.56
C LYS A 168 18.08 1.34 16.62
N ASP A 169 17.18 0.47 17.08
CA ASP A 169 17.43 -0.50 18.15
C ASP A 169 18.12 -1.78 17.65
N TRP A 170 18.43 -1.86 16.36
CA TRP A 170 19.14 -2.99 15.78
C TRP A 170 20.47 -3.25 16.48
N LYS A 171 20.79 -4.53 16.66
CA LYS A 171 22.02 -5.00 17.31
C LYS A 171 22.68 -6.07 16.46
N SER A 172 24.01 -6.16 16.58
CA SER A 172 24.75 -7.27 15.97
C SER A 172 24.19 -8.61 16.45
N GLY A 173 23.91 -9.52 15.51
CA GLY A 173 23.27 -10.81 15.76
C GLY A 173 21.76 -10.82 15.52
N ASP A 174 21.11 -9.67 15.34
CA ASP A 174 19.71 -9.65 14.91
C ASP A 174 19.56 -10.21 13.49
N LYS A 175 18.41 -10.82 13.22
CA LYS A 175 18.05 -11.28 11.87
C LYS A 175 18.07 -10.10 10.88
N VAL A 176 18.78 -10.26 9.78
CA VAL A 176 18.79 -9.30 8.67
C VAL A 176 17.88 -9.80 7.57
N ALA A 177 17.12 -8.89 6.96
CA ALA A 177 16.25 -9.21 5.83
C ALA A 177 17.08 -9.72 4.63
N ALA A 178 16.49 -10.64 3.87
CA ALA A 178 17.14 -11.19 2.67
C ALA A 178 17.29 -10.16 1.53
N VAL A 179 16.59 -9.04 1.61
CA VAL A 179 16.60 -7.97 0.60
C VAL A 179 16.75 -6.61 1.27
N GLY A 180 17.37 -5.66 0.58
CA GLY A 180 17.44 -4.26 1.00
C GLY A 180 16.19 -3.48 0.64
N ILE A 181 16.16 -2.19 1.00
CA ILE A 181 14.99 -1.32 0.85
C ILE A 181 14.59 -1.07 -0.61
N GLY A 182 15.56 -0.99 -1.53
CA GLY A 182 15.30 -0.80 -2.96
C GLY A 182 14.60 -2.02 -3.57
N ALA A 183 15.07 -3.23 -3.23
CA ALA A 183 14.43 -4.47 -3.67
C ALA A 183 13.08 -4.71 -2.98
N LEU A 184 12.93 -4.32 -1.72
CA LEU A 184 11.66 -4.35 -1.01
C LEU A 184 10.63 -3.42 -1.66
N LEU A 185 11.02 -2.19 -1.99
CA LEU A 185 10.18 -1.24 -2.71
C LEU A 185 9.74 -1.81 -4.08
N ALA A 186 10.68 -2.38 -4.86
CA ALA A 186 10.35 -3.02 -6.12
C ALA A 186 9.30 -4.12 -5.94
N THR A 187 9.47 -4.98 -4.92
CA THR A 187 8.52 -6.04 -4.58
C THR A 187 7.15 -5.48 -4.22
N THR A 188 7.10 -4.44 -3.38
CA THR A 188 5.85 -3.79 -2.96
C THR A 188 5.10 -3.16 -4.14
N LEU A 189 5.83 -2.67 -5.14
CA LEU A 189 5.28 -2.13 -6.39
C LEU A 189 4.98 -3.20 -7.45
N GLY A 190 5.18 -4.48 -7.16
CA GLY A 190 5.02 -5.57 -8.13
C GLY A 190 6.01 -5.54 -9.28
N VAL A 191 7.14 -4.87 -9.12
CA VAL A 191 8.19 -4.73 -10.12
C VAL A 191 9.22 -5.83 -9.93
N LYS A 192 9.70 -6.42 -11.03
CA LYS A 192 10.78 -7.39 -10.96
C LYS A 192 12.06 -6.70 -10.47
N ALA A 193 12.69 -7.26 -9.43
CA ALA A 193 13.93 -6.73 -8.88
C ALA A 193 15.02 -6.61 -9.97
N LEU A 194 15.74 -5.51 -9.95
CA LEU A 194 16.64 -5.09 -11.02
C LEU A 194 17.95 -5.90 -11.13
N LYS A 195 18.24 -6.78 -10.16
CA LYS A 195 19.46 -7.62 -10.17
C LYS A 195 19.12 -9.11 -10.02
N PRO A 196 19.76 -10.01 -10.80
CA PRO A 196 19.41 -11.45 -10.84
C PRO A 196 19.53 -12.22 -9.52
N GLY A 197 20.34 -11.77 -8.56
CA GLY A 197 20.55 -12.45 -7.27
C GLY A 197 19.48 -12.23 -6.20
N ILE A 198 18.60 -11.25 -6.39
CA ILE A 198 17.60 -10.81 -5.38
C ILE A 198 16.23 -11.44 -5.64
N ILE A 199 16.05 -12.07 -6.80
CA ILE A 199 14.74 -12.51 -7.31
C ILE A 199 14.12 -13.64 -6.49
N ALA A 200 14.92 -14.53 -5.91
CA ALA A 200 14.40 -15.73 -5.24
C ALA A 200 13.63 -15.44 -3.95
N ALA A 201 14.08 -14.49 -3.15
CA ALA A 201 13.41 -14.12 -1.90
C ALA A 201 12.20 -13.18 -2.14
N GLY A 202 12.29 -12.30 -3.16
CA GLY A 202 11.20 -11.37 -3.52
C GLY A 202 9.99 -12.07 -4.15
N LEU A 203 10.18 -13.16 -4.89
CA LEU A 203 9.09 -13.88 -5.55
C LEU A 203 8.09 -14.53 -4.56
N LEU A 204 8.53 -14.93 -3.39
CA LEU A 204 7.64 -15.46 -2.34
C LEU A 204 6.76 -14.36 -1.74
N LEU A 205 7.26 -13.13 -1.67
CA LEU A 205 6.50 -11.96 -1.21
C LEU A 205 5.52 -11.47 -2.29
N LEU A 206 5.89 -11.54 -3.58
CA LEU A 206 5.05 -11.09 -4.70
C LEU A 206 3.70 -11.81 -4.78
N LYS A 207 3.63 -13.09 -4.40
CA LYS A 207 2.36 -13.83 -4.37
C LYS A 207 1.36 -13.23 -3.38
N LYS A 208 1.82 -12.59 -2.30
CA LYS A 208 0.97 -11.97 -1.28
C LYS A 208 0.56 -10.52 -1.60
N PHE A 209 1.38 -9.77 -2.33
CA PHE A 209 1.23 -8.30 -2.42
C PHE A 209 0.71 -7.77 -3.76
N TRP A 210 0.74 -8.56 -4.81
CA TRP A 210 0.35 -8.07 -6.15
C TRP A 210 -1.13 -7.68 -6.25
N PHE A 211 -2.00 -8.20 -5.37
CA PHE A 211 -3.43 -7.85 -5.34
C PHE A 211 -3.73 -6.48 -4.72
N ILE A 212 -2.82 -5.93 -3.91
CA ILE A 212 -3.04 -4.66 -3.19
C ILE A 212 -3.11 -3.47 -4.14
N ILE A 213 -2.46 -3.57 -5.29
CA ILE A 213 -2.46 -2.54 -6.35
C ILE A 213 -3.82 -2.46 -7.07
N PHE A 214 -4.75 -3.38 -6.78
CA PHE A 214 -5.98 -3.57 -7.55
C PHE A 214 -7.28 -3.34 -6.79
N LEU A 215 -7.26 -2.61 -5.67
CA LEU A 215 -8.50 -2.31 -4.93
C LEU A 215 -9.40 -1.39 -5.78
N PRO A 216 -10.55 -1.86 -6.27
CA PRO A 216 -11.49 -0.97 -6.96
C PRO A 216 -12.23 -0.11 -5.94
N LEU A 217 -11.90 1.18 -5.83
CA LEU A 217 -12.66 2.16 -5.04
C LEU A 217 -14.08 2.41 -5.58
N ILE A 218 -14.35 1.96 -6.80
CA ILE A 218 -15.52 2.36 -7.59
C ILE A 218 -16.84 1.91 -6.97
N TRP A 219 -16.85 0.90 -6.12
CA TRP A 219 -18.10 0.35 -5.58
C TRP A 219 -18.61 1.11 -4.35
N LEU A 220 -17.74 1.74 -3.59
CA LEU A 220 -18.12 2.48 -2.38
C LEU A 220 -18.95 3.74 -2.68
N GLY A 221 -18.68 4.43 -3.79
CA GLY A 221 -19.45 5.61 -4.21
C GLY A 221 -20.94 5.33 -4.48
N ASN A 222 -21.28 4.10 -4.86
CA ASN A 222 -22.65 3.70 -5.16
C ASN A 222 -23.44 3.26 -3.91
N LEU A 223 -22.79 2.82 -2.84
CA LEU A 223 -23.45 2.47 -1.58
C LEU A 223 -23.97 3.71 -0.83
N PHE A 224 -23.33 4.86 -0.99
CA PHE A 224 -23.74 6.11 -0.34
C PHE A 224 -24.78 6.91 -1.14
N LYS A 225 -24.95 6.65 -2.45
CA LYS A 225 -26.00 7.26 -3.27
C LYS A 225 -27.40 6.72 -3.01
N GLY A 226 -27.54 5.62 -2.26
CA GLY A 226 -28.83 4.96 -2.00
C GLY A 226 -29.67 5.52 -0.84
N SER A 227 -29.11 6.40 0.01
CA SER A 227 -29.78 6.83 1.26
C SER A 227 -30.71 8.05 1.11
N ASP A 228 -30.61 8.82 0.02
CA ASP A 228 -31.38 10.08 -0.12
C ASP A 228 -32.75 9.93 -0.82
N ARG A 229 -33.21 8.73 -1.13
CA ARG A 229 -34.48 8.51 -1.85
C ARG A 229 -35.70 8.23 -1.00
N LYS A 230 -35.65 8.35 0.32
CA LYS A 230 -36.85 8.17 1.20
C LYS A 230 -37.15 9.34 2.13
N LYS A 231 -37.21 10.58 1.61
CA LYS A 231 -37.89 11.67 2.27
C LYS A 231 -38.58 12.55 1.23
N LYS A 232 -39.64 12.04 0.60
CA LYS A 232 -40.72 12.81 -0.01
C LYS A 232 -41.94 11.89 -0.12
N LYS A 233 -42.72 11.85 0.92
CA LYS A 233 -44.15 11.71 0.92
C LYS A 233 -44.70 12.37 2.20
#